data_fc50d67d2fed2f6923af2014bee42e2f
#
_entry.id   fc50d67d2fed2f6923af2014bee42e2f
#
_cell.length_a   1.000
_cell.length_b   1.000
_cell.length_c   1.000
_cell.angle_alpha   90.00
_cell.angle_beta   90.00
_cell.angle_gamma   90.00
#
_symmetry.space_group_name_H-M   'P 1'
#
loop_
_entity.id
_entity.type
_entity.pdbx_description
1 polymer ?
#
loop_
_entity_poly.entity_id
_entity_poly.type
_entity_poly.pdbx_seq_one_letter_code
_entity_poly.pdbx_strand_id
1 'polypeptide(L)'
;PRWAGRALSSITPAEVDELVEDRVAAGHGYMANRLLAHVRKFFNWCIERHWLTASPAAGLKSPAKEQARDRVLSKDEIVTFWKGCDALGWPFGAALKLLLVTGQRRDEVVRMQWSHLDLEEALWTLPKAETKSDRQHEVPLSPLAVQIIQAQPHTNEFVFTTTGSTPISGFSKVKVRLDKLSGLTDWRLHDLRRTTASRMAEIGIAPHVIEKVLNHATGQISGVAAVYNRYAYREEKTAALAAWTRALEEVIGRGRDNVVALERIR
;
A
#
# COMPACT_ATOMS: atom_id res chain seq x y z
N PRO A 1 11.99 21.28 22.27
CA PRO A 1 12.28 21.59 20.87
C PRO A 1 13.60 22.37 20.78
N ARG A 2 14.53 21.96 19.86
CA ARG A 2 15.92 22.52 19.81
C ARG A 2 15.96 24.05 19.59
N TRP A 3 14.99 24.62 18.90
CA TRP A 3 14.92 26.04 18.55
C TRP A 3 13.73 26.79 19.16
N ALA A 4 13.09 26.22 20.19
CA ALA A 4 11.95 26.88 20.84
C ALA A 4 12.34 28.22 21.43
N GLY A 5 11.55 29.27 21.16
CA GLY A 5 11.76 30.63 21.66
C GLY A 5 12.88 31.43 20.96
N ARG A 6 13.52 30.85 19.94
CA ARG A 6 14.56 31.56 19.18
C ARG A 6 13.98 32.31 17.98
N ALA A 7 14.59 33.44 17.63
CA ALA A 7 14.27 34.13 16.38
C ALA A 7 14.65 33.26 15.16
N LEU A 8 13.81 33.21 14.13
CA LEU A 8 14.09 32.43 12.91
C LEU A 8 15.39 32.82 12.23
N SER A 9 15.70 34.13 12.22
CA SER A 9 16.93 34.67 11.65
C SER A 9 18.21 34.30 12.41
N SER A 10 18.10 33.77 13.63
CA SER A 10 19.25 33.33 14.42
C SER A 10 19.65 31.88 14.19
N ILE A 11 18.85 31.12 13.40
CA ILE A 11 19.15 29.72 13.09
C ILE A 11 20.15 29.67 11.95
N THR A 12 21.30 29.02 12.20
CA THR A 12 22.39 28.94 11.25
C THR A 12 22.37 27.67 10.41
N PRO A 13 23.02 27.67 9.23
CA PRO A 13 23.19 26.44 8.44
C PRO A 13 23.88 25.31 9.20
N ALA A 14 24.86 25.62 10.03
CA ALA A 14 25.58 24.64 10.85
C ALA A 14 24.66 23.94 11.85
N GLU A 15 23.72 24.67 12.47
CA GLU A 15 22.75 24.07 13.40
C GLU A 15 21.71 23.20 12.72
N VAL A 16 21.35 23.51 11.45
CA VAL A 16 20.49 22.65 10.64
C VAL A 16 21.22 21.36 10.25
N ASP A 17 22.47 21.47 9.87
CA ASP A 17 23.33 20.35 9.50
C ASP A 17 23.52 19.41 10.72
N GLU A 18 23.90 19.95 11.88
CA GLU A 18 24.03 19.20 13.13
C GLU A 18 22.72 18.47 13.52
N LEU A 19 21.55 19.14 13.37
CA LEU A 19 20.25 18.51 13.65
C LEU A 19 20.00 17.29 12.78
N VAL A 20 20.45 17.33 11.54
CA VAL A 20 20.27 16.26 10.55
C VAL A 20 21.29 15.13 10.79
N GLU A 21 22.58 15.51 11.03
CA GLU A 21 23.65 14.55 11.32
C GLU A 21 23.42 13.77 12.62
N ASP A 22 22.83 14.36 13.66
CA ASP A 22 22.40 13.65 14.86
C ASP A 22 21.49 12.44 14.53
N ARG A 23 20.65 12.54 13.49
CA ARG A 23 19.78 11.44 13.04
C ARG A 23 20.54 10.38 12.29
N VAL A 24 21.55 10.79 11.50
CA VAL A 24 22.45 9.86 10.81
C VAL A 24 23.27 9.07 11.82
N ALA A 25 23.86 9.75 12.78
CA ALA A 25 24.66 9.13 13.86
C ALA A 25 23.84 8.13 14.70
N ALA A 26 22.53 8.40 14.87
CA ALA A 26 21.59 7.47 15.51
C ALA A 26 21.15 6.30 14.62
N GLY A 27 21.71 6.14 13.39
CA GLY A 27 21.36 5.07 12.46
C GLY A 27 20.07 5.31 11.67
N HIS A 28 19.53 6.54 11.67
CA HIS A 28 18.25 6.87 11.06
C HIS A 28 18.38 7.73 9.80
N GLY A 29 19.25 7.31 8.86
CA GLY A 29 19.56 8.09 7.64
C GLY A 29 18.36 8.48 6.79
N TYR A 30 17.38 7.57 6.60
CA TYR A 30 16.12 7.90 5.91
C TYR A 30 15.34 9.02 6.62
N MET A 31 15.27 8.95 7.95
CA MET A 31 14.59 9.97 8.76
C MET A 31 15.34 11.31 8.70
N ALA A 32 16.67 11.28 8.63
CA ALA A 32 17.50 12.46 8.44
C ALA A 32 17.17 13.18 7.13
N ASN A 33 17.07 12.44 6.02
CA ASN A 33 16.66 13.00 4.73
C ASN A 33 15.26 13.63 4.78
N ARG A 34 14.30 12.96 5.42
CA ARG A 34 12.93 13.50 5.60
C ARG A 34 12.91 14.73 6.49
N LEU A 35 13.69 14.73 7.57
CA LEU A 35 13.82 15.89 8.45
C LEU A 35 14.37 17.10 7.66
N LEU A 36 15.45 16.92 6.90
CA LEU A 36 16.00 17.96 6.06
C LEU A 36 14.98 18.50 5.03
N ALA A 37 14.21 17.60 4.40
CA ALA A 37 13.17 18.01 3.46
C ALA A 37 12.08 18.86 4.13
N HIS A 38 11.64 18.49 5.35
CA HIS A 38 10.68 19.29 6.10
C HIS A 38 11.25 20.64 6.57
N VAL A 39 12.50 20.66 7.03
CA VAL A 39 13.19 21.88 7.43
C VAL A 39 13.31 22.83 6.23
N ARG A 40 13.71 22.33 5.06
CA ARG A 40 13.76 23.13 3.82
C ARG A 40 12.39 23.70 3.46
N LYS A 41 11.35 22.87 3.47
CA LYS A 41 9.99 23.33 3.16
C LYS A 41 9.54 24.43 4.11
N PHE A 42 9.82 24.29 5.40
CA PHE A 42 9.50 25.29 6.41
C PHE A 42 10.22 26.62 6.15
N PHE A 43 11.54 26.60 5.97
CA PHE A 43 12.29 27.85 5.73
C PHE A 43 11.99 28.49 4.38
N ASN A 44 11.71 27.71 3.34
CA ASN A 44 11.23 28.25 2.06
C ASN A 44 9.88 28.95 2.22
N TRP A 45 8.96 28.34 3.00
CA TRP A 45 7.69 29.00 3.32
C TRP A 45 7.89 30.30 4.12
N CYS A 46 8.88 30.37 5.03
CA CYS A 46 9.21 31.62 5.73
C CYS A 46 9.74 32.71 4.77
N ILE A 47 10.51 32.32 3.74
CA ILE A 47 10.96 33.24 2.68
C ILE A 47 9.78 33.75 1.85
N GLU A 48 8.88 32.88 1.43
CA GLU A 48 7.64 33.25 0.70
C GLU A 48 6.77 34.24 1.48
N ARG A 49 6.85 34.19 2.83
CA ARG A 49 6.17 35.13 3.74
C ARG A 49 6.99 36.37 4.08
N HIS A 50 8.15 36.56 3.46
CA HIS A 50 9.07 37.67 3.73
C HIS A 50 9.57 37.76 5.17
N TRP A 51 9.54 36.64 5.94
CA TRP A 51 10.07 36.57 7.29
C TRP A 51 11.59 36.33 7.32
N LEU A 52 12.13 35.79 6.25
CA LEU A 52 13.58 35.57 6.04
C LEU A 52 13.95 35.95 4.61
N THR A 53 15.19 36.36 4.43
CA THR A 53 15.77 36.64 3.10
C THR A 53 16.47 35.42 2.49
N ALA A 54 16.91 34.48 3.34
CA ALA A 54 17.59 33.27 2.91
C ALA A 54 17.24 32.07 3.85
N SER A 55 17.29 30.86 3.31
CA SER A 55 17.07 29.64 4.07
C SER A 55 18.37 29.10 4.67
N PRO A 56 18.46 28.85 5.98
CA PRO A 56 19.62 28.18 6.57
C PRO A 56 19.77 26.72 6.13
N ALA A 57 18.76 26.14 5.45
CA ALA A 57 18.83 24.82 4.86
C ALA A 57 19.19 24.83 3.36
N ALA A 58 19.49 26.02 2.80
CA ALA A 58 19.91 26.15 1.40
C ALA A 58 21.26 25.46 1.18
N GLY A 59 21.39 24.71 0.08
CA GLY A 59 22.66 24.08 -0.29
C GLY A 59 23.02 22.81 0.50
N LEU A 60 22.39 22.50 1.64
CA LEU A 60 22.64 21.26 2.36
C LEU A 60 22.25 20.06 1.47
N LYS A 61 23.05 19.01 1.46
CA LYS A 61 22.77 17.79 0.69
C LYS A 61 22.04 16.77 1.57
N SER A 62 21.29 15.87 0.94
CA SER A 62 20.70 14.72 1.66
C SER A 62 21.82 13.86 2.23
N PRO A 63 21.88 13.64 3.56
CA PRO A 63 23.03 13.02 4.21
C PRO A 63 23.13 11.53 3.97
N ALA A 64 22.02 10.87 3.65
CA ALA A 64 22.00 9.42 3.46
C ALA A 64 21.51 9.04 2.05
N LYS A 65 22.16 8.04 1.44
CA LYS A 65 21.70 7.44 0.19
C LYS A 65 20.46 6.60 0.48
N GLU A 66 19.33 6.97 -0.13
CA GLU A 66 18.13 6.15 -0.03
C GLU A 66 18.20 4.98 -1.01
N GLN A 67 17.96 3.78 -0.53
CA GLN A 67 17.76 2.61 -1.36
C GLN A 67 16.26 2.31 -1.44
N ALA A 68 15.76 2.17 -2.66
CA ALA A 68 14.38 1.72 -2.86
C ALA A 68 14.27 0.27 -2.33
N ARG A 69 13.24 0.04 -1.52
CA ARG A 69 12.95 -1.31 -1.06
C ARG A 69 12.28 -2.09 -2.19
N ASP A 70 12.78 -3.28 -2.48
CA ASP A 70 12.35 -4.18 -3.56
C ASP A 70 11.79 -5.53 -3.04
N ARG A 71 11.50 -5.62 -1.74
CA ARG A 71 11.02 -6.84 -1.07
C ARG A 71 9.70 -7.34 -1.65
N VAL A 72 9.72 -8.57 -2.15
CA VAL A 72 8.59 -9.36 -2.66
C VAL A 72 8.52 -10.65 -1.85
N LEU A 73 7.34 -11.07 -1.40
CA LEU A 73 7.15 -12.33 -0.68
C LEU A 73 7.32 -13.51 -1.64
N SER A 74 8.07 -14.54 -1.22
CA SER A 74 8.14 -15.81 -1.92
C SER A 74 6.79 -16.55 -1.87
N LYS A 75 6.66 -17.63 -2.66
CA LYS A 75 5.46 -18.48 -2.61
C LYS A 75 5.23 -19.08 -1.22
N ASP A 76 6.30 -19.58 -0.59
CA ASP A 76 6.22 -20.16 0.76
C ASP A 76 5.86 -19.10 1.81
N GLU A 77 6.39 -17.89 1.67
CA GLU A 77 6.05 -16.77 2.53
C GLU A 77 4.60 -16.32 2.36
N ILE A 78 4.04 -16.39 1.15
CA ILE A 78 2.62 -16.15 0.90
C ILE A 78 1.76 -17.19 1.64
N VAL A 79 2.15 -18.46 1.62
CA VAL A 79 1.44 -19.52 2.35
C VAL A 79 1.46 -19.26 3.86
N THR A 80 2.64 -18.94 4.41
CA THR A 80 2.77 -18.66 5.86
C THR A 80 2.05 -17.38 6.26
N PHE A 81 2.11 -16.33 5.42
CA PHE A 81 1.32 -15.11 5.59
C PHE A 81 -0.18 -15.42 5.63
N TRP A 82 -0.67 -16.21 4.67
CA TRP A 82 -2.09 -16.56 4.57
C TRP A 82 -2.59 -17.29 5.80
N LYS A 83 -1.87 -18.33 6.23
CA LYS A 83 -2.14 -19.07 7.47
C LYS A 83 -2.06 -18.17 8.71
N GLY A 84 -1.08 -17.27 8.75
CA GLY A 84 -0.96 -16.28 9.82
C GLY A 84 -2.17 -15.34 9.89
N CYS A 85 -2.72 -14.95 8.73
CA CYS A 85 -3.96 -14.17 8.66
C CYS A 85 -5.18 -14.97 9.15
N ASP A 86 -5.26 -16.28 8.87
CA ASP A 86 -6.32 -17.13 9.42
C ASP A 86 -6.24 -17.19 10.95
N ALA A 87 -5.06 -17.39 11.50
CA ALA A 87 -4.81 -17.41 12.94
C ALA A 87 -5.00 -16.04 13.62
N LEU A 88 -4.73 -14.95 12.89
CA LEU A 88 -4.97 -13.57 13.37
C LEU A 88 -6.47 -13.30 13.54
N GLY A 89 -7.28 -13.84 12.62
CA GLY A 89 -8.73 -13.77 12.66
C GLY A 89 -9.31 -12.41 12.28
N TRP A 90 -10.62 -12.30 12.50
CA TRP A 90 -11.40 -11.10 12.23
C TRP A 90 -10.99 -9.92 13.11
N PRO A 91 -11.06 -8.67 12.60
CA PRO A 91 -11.26 -8.28 11.21
C PRO A 91 -9.94 -8.16 10.43
N PHE A 92 -8.81 -8.22 11.12
CA PHE A 92 -7.49 -7.92 10.56
C PHE A 92 -7.01 -8.96 9.55
N GLY A 93 -7.24 -10.24 9.82
CA GLY A 93 -6.83 -11.31 8.92
C GLY A 93 -7.46 -11.18 7.54
N ALA A 94 -8.76 -10.92 7.49
CA ALA A 94 -9.50 -10.72 6.24
C ALA A 94 -9.02 -9.46 5.49
N ALA A 95 -8.84 -8.34 6.20
CA ALA A 95 -8.34 -7.11 5.60
C ALA A 95 -6.94 -7.29 5.00
N LEU A 96 -6.04 -7.99 5.69
CA LEU A 96 -4.68 -8.24 5.21
C LEU A 96 -4.65 -9.20 4.00
N LYS A 97 -5.52 -10.22 3.98
CA LYS A 97 -5.69 -11.07 2.80
C LYS A 97 -6.18 -10.26 1.61
N LEU A 98 -7.15 -9.37 1.81
CA LEU A 98 -7.69 -8.53 0.74
C LEU A 98 -6.63 -7.57 0.18
N LEU A 99 -5.68 -7.07 1.00
CA LEU A 99 -4.53 -6.30 0.51
C LEU A 99 -3.70 -7.08 -0.51
N LEU A 100 -3.44 -8.36 -0.25
CA LEU A 100 -2.68 -9.21 -1.17
C LEU A 100 -3.49 -9.58 -2.41
N VAL A 101 -4.79 -9.88 -2.25
CA VAL A 101 -5.69 -10.26 -3.35
C VAL A 101 -5.89 -9.13 -4.34
N THR A 102 -6.12 -7.90 -3.84
CA THR A 102 -6.46 -6.76 -4.69
C THR A 102 -5.27 -5.87 -5.04
N GLY A 103 -4.18 -5.95 -4.29
CA GLY A 103 -3.04 -5.05 -4.41
C GLY A 103 -3.34 -3.59 -4.05
N GLN A 104 -4.49 -3.27 -3.46
CA GLN A 104 -4.85 -1.90 -3.13
C GLN A 104 -4.07 -1.36 -1.93
N ARG A 105 -4.10 -0.04 -1.71
CA ARG A 105 -3.38 0.56 -0.57
C ARG A 105 -4.08 0.18 0.74
N ARG A 106 -3.28 0.05 1.80
CA ARG A 106 -3.80 -0.30 3.13
C ARG A 106 -4.99 0.57 3.53
N ASP A 107 -4.83 1.89 3.42
CA ASP A 107 -5.86 2.83 3.88
C ASP A 107 -7.13 2.78 3.01
N GLU A 108 -7.01 2.41 1.73
CA GLU A 108 -8.13 2.16 0.84
C GLU A 108 -8.92 0.92 1.29
N VAL A 109 -8.25 -0.22 1.51
CA VAL A 109 -8.90 -1.45 1.99
C VAL A 109 -9.50 -1.27 3.38
N VAL A 110 -8.79 -0.62 4.28
CA VAL A 110 -9.23 -0.42 5.68
C VAL A 110 -10.48 0.44 5.77
N ARG A 111 -10.62 1.43 4.88
CA ARG A 111 -11.77 2.34 4.81
C ARG A 111 -12.88 1.84 3.90
N MET A 112 -12.80 0.59 3.42
CA MET A 112 -13.84 0.01 2.57
C MET A 112 -15.21 0.08 3.25
N GLN A 113 -16.18 0.67 2.57
CA GLN A 113 -17.58 0.76 3.00
C GLN A 113 -18.45 -0.15 2.15
N TRP A 114 -19.51 -0.68 2.75
CA TRP A 114 -20.48 -1.48 2.03
C TRP A 114 -21.15 -0.71 0.89
N SER A 115 -21.37 0.59 1.07
CA SER A 115 -21.94 1.50 0.05
C SER A 115 -21.05 1.67 -1.19
N HIS A 116 -19.77 1.31 -1.11
CA HIS A 116 -18.83 1.37 -2.22
C HIS A 116 -18.76 0.05 -3.02
N LEU A 117 -19.51 -0.97 -2.61
CA LEU A 117 -19.45 -2.32 -3.16
C LEU A 117 -20.73 -2.62 -3.93
N ASP A 118 -20.55 -3.04 -5.17
CA ASP A 118 -21.54 -3.77 -5.95
C ASP A 118 -21.07 -5.23 -6.05
N LEU A 119 -21.63 -6.07 -5.18
CA LEU A 119 -21.22 -7.47 -5.11
C LEU A 119 -21.87 -8.35 -6.19
N GLU A 120 -22.95 -7.88 -6.84
CA GLU A 120 -23.56 -8.56 -7.99
C GLU A 120 -22.67 -8.37 -9.22
N GLU A 121 -22.22 -7.14 -9.45
CA GLU A 121 -21.28 -6.79 -10.51
C GLU A 121 -19.80 -7.08 -10.15
N ALA A 122 -19.54 -7.60 -8.93
CA ALA A 122 -18.20 -7.84 -8.40
C ALA A 122 -17.29 -6.62 -8.56
N LEU A 123 -17.75 -5.47 -8.13
CA LEU A 123 -17.07 -4.18 -8.29
C LEU A 123 -16.96 -3.43 -6.97
N TRP A 124 -15.77 -2.90 -6.72
CA TRP A 124 -15.51 -1.94 -5.65
C TRP A 124 -15.15 -0.58 -6.24
N THR A 125 -15.93 0.44 -5.93
CA THR A 125 -15.73 1.81 -6.40
C THR A 125 -15.19 2.67 -5.28
N LEU A 126 -13.94 3.10 -5.38
CA LEU A 126 -13.34 4.06 -4.47
C LEU A 126 -13.68 5.48 -4.92
N PRO A 127 -14.37 6.27 -4.08
CA PRO A 127 -14.66 7.67 -4.39
C PRO A 127 -13.38 8.48 -4.55
N LYS A 128 -13.45 9.53 -5.38
CA LYS A 128 -12.32 10.46 -5.62
C LYS A 128 -11.69 10.97 -4.32
N ALA A 129 -12.51 11.35 -3.33
CA ALA A 129 -12.07 11.91 -2.06
C ALA A 129 -11.24 10.92 -1.21
N GLU A 130 -11.35 9.63 -1.44
CA GLU A 130 -10.67 8.58 -0.68
C GLU A 130 -9.42 8.04 -1.37
N THR A 131 -9.18 8.43 -2.62
CA THR A 131 -8.00 8.00 -3.37
C THR A 131 -6.87 9.01 -3.27
N LYS A 132 -5.64 8.54 -3.11
CA LYS A 132 -4.46 9.40 -3.12
C LYS A 132 -4.24 10.11 -4.48
N SER A 133 -4.80 9.58 -5.55
CA SER A 133 -4.68 10.11 -6.92
C SER A 133 -5.70 11.20 -7.24
N ASP A 134 -6.61 11.54 -6.31
CA ASP A 134 -7.72 12.48 -6.51
C ASP A 134 -8.60 12.13 -7.73
N ARG A 135 -8.79 10.82 -7.97
CA ARG A 135 -9.62 10.27 -9.06
C ARG A 135 -10.39 9.06 -8.54
N GLN A 136 -11.65 8.91 -8.98
CA GLN A 136 -12.40 7.69 -8.76
C GLN A 136 -11.62 6.48 -9.29
N HIS A 137 -11.64 5.39 -8.54
CA HIS A 137 -10.96 4.16 -8.92
C HIS A 137 -11.88 2.96 -8.78
N GLU A 138 -12.10 2.25 -9.86
CA GLU A 138 -12.85 1.01 -9.90
C GLU A 138 -11.89 -0.18 -9.79
N VAL A 139 -12.15 -1.05 -8.84
CA VAL A 139 -11.41 -2.30 -8.59
C VAL A 139 -12.37 -3.46 -8.84
N PRO A 140 -12.23 -4.19 -9.95
CA PRO A 140 -12.92 -5.45 -10.12
C PRO A 140 -12.56 -6.43 -9.01
N LEU A 141 -13.55 -7.14 -8.49
CA LEU A 141 -13.36 -8.10 -7.41
C LEU A 141 -13.32 -9.51 -8.00
N SER A 142 -12.24 -10.24 -7.72
CA SER A 142 -12.19 -11.67 -8.04
C SER A 142 -13.14 -12.48 -7.13
N PRO A 143 -13.51 -13.71 -7.49
CA PRO A 143 -14.36 -14.55 -6.64
C PRO A 143 -13.82 -14.71 -5.21
N LEU A 144 -12.50 -14.85 -5.05
CA LEU A 144 -11.86 -14.90 -3.73
C LEU A 144 -12.00 -13.58 -2.96
N ALA A 145 -11.89 -12.42 -3.63
CA ALA A 145 -12.11 -11.12 -2.99
C ALA A 145 -13.55 -10.97 -2.52
N VAL A 146 -14.52 -11.32 -3.37
CA VAL A 146 -15.96 -11.33 -3.03
C VAL A 146 -16.21 -12.24 -1.82
N GLN A 147 -15.68 -13.47 -1.83
CA GLN A 147 -15.82 -14.42 -0.72
C GLN A 147 -15.26 -13.84 0.59
N ILE A 148 -14.08 -13.21 0.55
CA ILE A 148 -13.49 -12.59 1.75
C ILE A 148 -14.38 -11.46 2.27
N ILE A 149 -14.93 -10.63 1.40
CA ILE A 149 -15.80 -9.50 1.76
C ILE A 149 -17.13 -10.01 2.32
N GLN A 150 -17.81 -10.91 1.63
CA GLN A 150 -19.11 -11.45 2.04
C GLN A 150 -19.06 -12.20 3.39
N ALA A 151 -17.90 -12.77 3.74
CA ALA A 151 -17.69 -13.39 5.03
C ALA A 151 -17.61 -12.39 6.21
N GLN A 152 -17.61 -11.06 5.94
CA GLN A 152 -17.57 -10.06 6.99
C GLN A 152 -18.98 -9.73 7.52
N PRO A 153 -19.11 -9.39 8.80
CA PRO A 153 -20.39 -8.94 9.35
C PRO A 153 -20.88 -7.66 8.66
N HIS A 154 -22.07 -7.70 8.06
CA HIS A 154 -22.70 -6.54 7.43
C HIS A 154 -23.63 -5.83 8.43
N THR A 155 -23.06 -5.32 9.51
CA THR A 155 -23.82 -4.68 10.59
C THR A 155 -23.60 -3.18 10.68
N ASN A 156 -22.63 -2.65 9.96
CA ASN A 156 -22.16 -1.28 10.06
C ASN A 156 -21.77 -0.71 8.69
N GLU A 157 -21.35 0.55 8.65
CA GLU A 157 -20.92 1.24 7.44
C GLU A 157 -19.65 0.62 6.83
N PHE A 158 -18.63 0.33 7.69
CA PHE A 158 -17.35 -0.19 7.25
C PHE A 158 -17.33 -1.72 7.21
N VAL A 159 -16.70 -2.28 6.17
CA VAL A 159 -16.48 -3.73 6.04
C VAL A 159 -15.54 -4.23 7.15
N PHE A 160 -14.51 -3.45 7.46
CA PHE A 160 -13.53 -3.77 8.50
C PHE A 160 -13.62 -2.77 9.65
N THR A 161 -14.33 -3.15 10.70
CA THR A 161 -14.51 -2.32 11.89
C THR A 161 -14.59 -3.20 13.15
N THR A 162 -14.14 -2.67 14.28
CA THR A 162 -14.35 -3.27 15.61
C THR A 162 -15.28 -2.44 16.48
N THR A 163 -15.57 -1.21 16.09
CA THR A 163 -16.40 -0.25 16.83
C THR A 163 -17.76 -0.02 16.18
N GLY A 164 -17.88 -0.38 14.89
CA GLY A 164 -19.05 -0.11 14.06
C GLY A 164 -19.04 1.27 13.40
N SER A 165 -18.40 2.25 14.00
CA SER A 165 -18.42 3.66 13.54
C SER A 165 -17.11 4.14 12.93
N THR A 166 -16.03 3.39 13.12
CA THR A 166 -14.70 3.73 12.60
C THR A 166 -14.02 2.53 11.95
N PRO A 167 -13.22 2.75 10.92
CA PRO A 167 -12.42 1.68 10.34
C PRO A 167 -11.37 1.16 11.34
N ILE A 168 -10.90 -0.07 11.13
CA ILE A 168 -9.85 -0.66 11.94
C ILE A 168 -8.55 0.16 11.90
N SER A 169 -7.85 0.17 13.02
CA SER A 169 -6.58 0.89 13.20
C SER A 169 -5.57 0.05 14.01
N GLY A 170 -4.40 0.62 14.35
CA GLY A 170 -3.44 -0.08 15.19
C GLY A 170 -2.58 -1.12 14.46
N PHE A 171 -2.37 -0.96 13.16
CA PHE A 171 -1.63 -1.91 12.31
C PHE A 171 -0.21 -2.22 12.76
N SER A 172 0.45 -1.34 13.54
CA SER A 172 1.77 -1.64 14.10
C SER A 172 1.72 -2.83 15.07
N LYS A 173 0.71 -2.87 15.96
CA LYS A 173 0.51 -3.98 16.89
C LYS A 173 0.06 -5.25 16.15
N VAL A 174 -0.83 -5.09 15.18
CA VAL A 174 -1.32 -6.18 14.31
C VAL A 174 -0.16 -6.82 13.55
N LYS A 175 0.74 -6.00 12.97
CA LYS A 175 1.93 -6.50 12.25
C LYS A 175 2.83 -7.33 13.17
N VAL A 176 3.12 -6.85 14.40
CA VAL A 176 3.92 -7.60 15.36
C VAL A 176 3.27 -8.94 15.73
N ARG A 177 1.92 -8.96 15.90
CA ARG A 177 1.18 -10.19 16.16
C ARG A 177 1.23 -11.15 14.97
N LEU A 178 1.04 -10.63 13.76
CA LEU A 178 1.11 -11.43 12.53
C LEU A 178 2.51 -12.01 12.31
N ASP A 179 3.57 -11.24 12.58
CA ASP A 179 4.95 -11.72 12.49
C ASP A 179 5.20 -12.93 13.40
N LYS A 180 4.67 -12.88 14.62
CA LYS A 180 4.76 -14.02 15.56
C LYS A 180 3.97 -15.24 15.07
N LEU A 181 2.80 -15.04 14.46
CA LEU A 181 1.94 -16.11 13.98
C LEU A 181 2.47 -16.77 12.70
N SER A 182 3.06 -15.98 11.80
CA SER A 182 3.56 -16.43 10.50
C SER A 182 5.04 -16.78 10.49
N GLY A 183 5.82 -16.31 11.45
CA GLY A 183 7.29 -16.42 11.43
C GLY A 183 7.97 -15.53 10.38
N LEU A 184 7.23 -14.67 9.69
CA LEU A 184 7.77 -13.80 8.65
C LEU A 184 8.61 -12.67 9.25
N THR A 185 9.75 -12.41 8.65
CA THR A 185 10.68 -11.34 9.03
C THR A 185 10.98 -10.43 7.84
N ASP A 186 11.51 -9.25 8.12
CA ASP A 186 11.91 -8.26 7.12
C ASP A 186 10.88 -8.00 6.01
N TRP A 187 9.64 -7.75 6.41
CA TRP A 187 8.60 -7.33 5.49
C TRP A 187 7.71 -6.23 6.09
N ARG A 188 7.03 -5.48 5.23
CA ARG A 188 6.10 -4.41 5.59
C ARG A 188 4.77 -4.64 4.89
N LEU A 189 3.68 -4.07 5.39
CA LEU A 189 2.35 -4.20 4.76
C LEU A 189 2.34 -3.74 3.30
N HIS A 190 3.13 -2.73 2.94
CA HIS A 190 3.23 -2.27 1.55
C HIS A 190 3.94 -3.26 0.62
N ASP A 191 4.71 -4.21 1.17
CA ASP A 191 5.35 -5.25 0.37
C ASP A 191 4.34 -6.28 -0.16
N LEU A 192 3.14 -6.38 0.45
CA LEU A 192 2.02 -7.15 -0.11
C LEU A 192 1.62 -6.62 -1.49
N ARG A 193 1.51 -5.30 -1.62
CA ARG A 193 1.19 -4.65 -2.90
C ARG A 193 2.32 -4.81 -3.93
N ARG A 194 3.60 -4.76 -3.49
CA ARG A 194 4.74 -5.09 -4.36
C ARG A 194 4.69 -6.54 -4.80
N THR A 195 4.35 -7.44 -3.87
CA THR A 195 4.18 -8.87 -4.17
C THR A 195 3.11 -9.08 -5.22
N THR A 196 1.93 -8.48 -5.06
CA THR A 196 0.86 -8.54 -6.07
C THR A 196 1.34 -8.04 -7.43
N ALA A 197 1.99 -6.87 -7.49
CA ALA A 197 2.50 -6.31 -8.74
C ALA A 197 3.53 -7.23 -9.43
N SER A 198 4.52 -7.71 -8.66
CA SER A 198 5.59 -8.56 -9.19
C SER A 198 5.07 -9.92 -9.64
N ARG A 199 4.15 -10.52 -8.87
CA ARG A 199 3.54 -11.82 -9.23
C ARG A 199 2.60 -11.71 -10.42
N MET A 200 1.88 -10.60 -10.58
CA MET A 200 1.13 -10.31 -11.80
C MET A 200 2.06 -10.23 -13.03
N ALA A 201 3.19 -9.56 -12.90
CA ALA A 201 4.19 -9.49 -13.98
C ALA A 201 4.77 -10.88 -14.32
N GLU A 202 5.06 -11.71 -13.32
CA GLU A 202 5.56 -13.09 -13.52
C GLU A 202 4.59 -13.99 -14.29
N ILE A 203 3.28 -13.78 -14.15
CA ILE A 203 2.25 -14.51 -14.89
C ILE A 203 1.89 -13.84 -16.24
N GLY A 204 2.69 -12.88 -16.69
CA GLY A 204 2.58 -12.28 -18.01
C GLY A 204 1.59 -11.12 -18.14
N ILE A 205 1.09 -10.56 -17.04
CA ILE A 205 0.21 -9.39 -17.10
C ILE A 205 1.02 -8.16 -17.52
N ALA A 206 0.51 -7.45 -18.52
CA ALA A 206 1.20 -6.29 -19.08
C ALA A 206 1.40 -5.17 -18.04
N PRO A 207 2.59 -4.53 -17.97
CA PRO A 207 2.92 -3.53 -16.95
C PRO A 207 1.90 -2.39 -16.84
N HIS A 208 1.38 -1.89 -17.98
CA HIS A 208 0.39 -0.81 -17.97
C HIS A 208 -0.95 -1.25 -17.34
N VAL A 209 -1.34 -2.52 -17.44
CA VAL A 209 -2.54 -3.06 -16.78
C VAL A 209 -2.30 -3.14 -15.27
N ILE A 210 -1.12 -3.62 -14.84
CA ILE A 210 -0.72 -3.64 -13.43
C ILE A 210 -0.79 -2.23 -12.82
N GLU A 211 -0.25 -1.22 -13.51
CA GLU A 211 -0.32 0.18 -13.06
C GLU A 211 -1.77 0.69 -12.93
N LYS A 212 -2.67 0.26 -13.84
CA LYS A 212 -4.10 0.59 -13.76
C LYS A 212 -4.80 -0.13 -12.61
N VAL A 213 -4.49 -1.41 -12.37
CA VAL A 213 -4.99 -2.15 -11.18
C VAL A 213 -4.58 -1.44 -9.91
N LEU A 214 -3.32 -1.03 -9.83
CA LEU A 214 -2.75 -0.39 -8.65
C LEU A 214 -3.10 1.10 -8.50
N ASN A 215 -3.78 1.73 -9.45
CA ASN A 215 -4.06 3.17 -9.43
C ASN A 215 -2.80 4.02 -9.19
N HIS A 216 -1.70 3.69 -9.91
CA HIS A 216 -0.48 4.50 -9.86
C HIS A 216 -0.62 5.73 -10.76
N ALA A 217 -0.33 6.90 -10.21
CA ALA A 217 -0.33 8.14 -10.98
C ALA A 217 0.90 8.28 -11.91
N THR A 218 1.99 7.59 -11.58
CA THR A 218 3.29 7.70 -12.26
C THR A 218 3.48 6.74 -13.43
N GLY A 219 2.69 5.69 -13.55
CA GLY A 219 2.71 4.74 -14.67
C GLY A 219 1.92 5.22 -15.89
N GLN A 220 1.46 6.45 -15.89
CA GLN A 220 0.82 7.03 -17.06
C GLN A 220 1.91 7.32 -18.10
N ILE A 221 1.67 6.84 -19.31
CA ILE A 221 2.34 7.27 -20.51
C ILE A 221 2.55 8.78 -20.39
N SER A 222 3.79 9.23 -20.17
CA SER A 222 4.09 10.65 -19.98
C SER A 222 3.84 11.42 -21.27
N GLY A 223 3.39 12.65 -21.18
CA GLY A 223 3.17 13.52 -22.34
C GLY A 223 1.75 13.49 -22.90
N VAL A 224 1.61 13.81 -24.17
CA VAL A 224 0.35 14.00 -24.89
C VAL A 224 -0.60 12.77 -24.79
N ALA A 225 -0.07 11.56 -24.80
CA ALA A 225 -0.85 10.32 -24.71
C ALA A 225 -1.60 10.17 -23.36
N ALA A 226 -1.11 10.75 -22.28
CA ALA A 226 -1.79 10.74 -20.97
C ALA A 226 -3.09 11.55 -20.96
N VAL A 227 -3.16 12.58 -21.82
CA VAL A 227 -4.32 13.47 -21.94
C VAL A 227 -5.43 12.79 -22.75
N TYR A 228 -5.08 11.94 -23.71
CA TYR A 228 -6.02 11.33 -24.64
C TYR A 228 -6.56 9.97 -24.20
N ASN A 229 -5.81 9.18 -23.41
CA ASN A 229 -6.24 7.86 -22.97
C ASN A 229 -7.12 7.94 -21.71
N ARG A 230 -8.43 8.07 -21.90
CA ARG A 230 -9.46 8.05 -20.85
C ARG A 230 -10.10 6.68 -20.63
N TYR A 231 -9.60 5.65 -21.29
CA TYR A 231 -10.11 4.29 -21.16
C TYR A 231 -9.90 3.74 -19.76
N ALA A 232 -10.95 3.15 -19.17
CA ALA A 232 -10.97 2.72 -17.78
C ALA A 232 -10.24 1.38 -17.53
N TYR A 233 -9.93 0.63 -18.59
CA TYR A 233 -9.27 -0.69 -18.52
C TYR A 233 -10.03 -1.69 -17.64
N ARG A 234 -11.36 -1.62 -17.59
CA ARG A 234 -12.17 -2.47 -16.69
C ARG A 234 -12.01 -3.95 -17.01
N GLU A 235 -12.11 -4.34 -18.26
CA GLU A 235 -11.98 -5.73 -18.72
C GLU A 235 -10.58 -6.27 -18.45
N GLU A 236 -9.54 -5.51 -18.79
CA GLU A 236 -8.16 -5.90 -18.58
C GLU A 236 -7.83 -6.02 -17.08
N LYS A 237 -8.32 -5.10 -16.25
CA LYS A 237 -8.17 -5.19 -14.78
C LYS A 237 -8.88 -6.41 -14.23
N THR A 238 -10.09 -6.73 -14.74
CA THR A 238 -10.86 -7.90 -14.33
C THR A 238 -10.10 -9.18 -14.67
N ALA A 239 -9.62 -9.30 -15.91
CA ALA A 239 -8.83 -10.44 -16.35
C ALA A 239 -7.52 -10.59 -15.54
N ALA A 240 -6.84 -9.48 -15.29
CA ALA A 240 -5.60 -9.46 -14.52
C ALA A 240 -5.80 -9.90 -13.05
N LEU A 241 -6.82 -9.37 -12.37
CA LEU A 241 -7.13 -9.75 -10.99
C LEU A 241 -7.63 -11.20 -10.89
N ALA A 242 -8.41 -11.67 -11.86
CA ALA A 242 -8.84 -13.07 -11.93
C ALA A 242 -7.65 -14.02 -12.15
N ALA A 243 -6.71 -13.68 -13.06
CA ALA A 243 -5.52 -14.48 -13.31
C ALA A 243 -4.60 -14.52 -12.07
N TRP A 244 -4.36 -13.35 -11.46
CA TRP A 244 -3.59 -13.28 -10.22
C TRP A 244 -4.20 -14.11 -9.10
N THR A 245 -5.51 -14.00 -8.90
CA THR A 245 -6.18 -14.73 -7.83
C THR A 245 -6.11 -16.24 -8.03
N ARG A 246 -6.27 -16.75 -9.26
CA ARG A 246 -6.06 -18.18 -9.55
C ARG A 246 -4.66 -18.63 -9.20
N ALA A 247 -3.63 -17.88 -9.61
CA ALA A 247 -2.25 -18.19 -9.26
C ALA A 247 -2.01 -18.15 -7.74
N LEU A 248 -2.64 -17.22 -7.03
CA LEU A 248 -2.59 -17.14 -5.58
C LEU A 248 -3.28 -18.35 -4.92
N GLU A 249 -4.44 -18.77 -5.40
CA GLU A 249 -5.17 -19.95 -4.89
C GLU A 249 -4.37 -21.24 -5.07
N GLU A 250 -3.67 -21.39 -6.20
CA GLU A 250 -2.74 -22.50 -6.40
C GLU A 250 -1.60 -22.51 -5.34
N VAL A 251 -1.03 -21.33 -5.08
CA VAL A 251 0.05 -21.17 -4.07
C VAL A 251 -0.43 -21.53 -2.67
N ILE A 252 -1.61 -21.04 -2.25
CA ILE A 252 -2.16 -21.30 -0.91
C ILE A 252 -2.85 -22.66 -0.76
N GLY A 253 -2.87 -23.48 -1.83
CA GLY A 253 -3.40 -24.85 -1.81
C GLY A 253 -4.91 -24.96 -1.96
N ARG A 254 -5.63 -23.86 -2.25
CA ARG A 254 -7.09 -23.88 -2.48
C ARG A 254 -7.49 -24.41 -3.87
N GLY A 255 -6.57 -24.39 -4.84
CA GLY A 255 -6.82 -24.88 -6.19
C GLY A 255 -6.80 -26.40 -6.36
N ARG A 256 -6.51 -27.17 -5.29
CA ARG A 256 -6.35 -28.62 -5.38
C ARG A 256 -7.65 -29.41 -5.15
N ASP A 257 -8.70 -28.79 -4.69
CA ASP A 257 -9.97 -29.48 -4.35
C ASP A 257 -10.80 -29.88 -5.58
N ASN A 258 -10.40 -29.48 -6.80
CA ASN A 258 -11.06 -29.83 -8.06
C ASN A 258 -10.27 -30.81 -8.95
N VAL A 259 -9.19 -31.41 -8.48
CA VAL A 259 -8.46 -32.45 -9.23
C VAL A 259 -9.11 -33.80 -8.92
N VAL A 260 -10.10 -34.19 -9.71
CA VAL A 260 -10.58 -35.57 -9.76
C VAL A 260 -9.44 -36.41 -10.35
N ALA A 261 -8.89 -37.32 -9.53
CA ALA A 261 -7.93 -38.30 -10.01
C ALA A 261 -8.63 -39.17 -11.06
N LEU A 262 -8.24 -39.07 -12.32
CA LEU A 262 -8.65 -40.01 -13.35
C LEU A 262 -8.04 -41.36 -13.00
N GLU A 263 -8.82 -42.26 -12.40
CA GLU A 263 -8.46 -43.64 -12.29
C GLU A 263 -8.26 -44.21 -13.70
N ARG A 264 -7.05 -44.70 -13.98
CA ARG A 264 -6.78 -45.45 -15.21
C ARG A 264 -7.65 -46.69 -15.18
N ILE A 265 -8.66 -46.71 -16.01
CA ILE A 265 -9.37 -47.95 -16.38
C ILE A 265 -8.34 -48.87 -17.05
N ARG A 266 -8.03 -49.99 -16.44
CA ARG A 266 -7.23 -51.06 -17.00
C ARG A 266 -8.07 -51.94 -17.90
#